data_0375c0227c787703e06839bcb8b7306a
#
_entry.id   0375c0227c787703e06839bcb8b7306a
#
_cell.length_a   1.000
_cell.length_b   1.000
_cell.length_c   1.000
_cell.angle_alpha   90.00
_cell.angle_beta   90.00
_cell.angle_gamma   90.00
#
_symmetry.space_group_name_H-M   'P 1'
#
loop_
_entity.id
_entity.type
_entity.pdbx_description
1 polymer ?
#
loop_
_entity_poly.entity_id
_entity_poly.type
_entity_poly.pdbx_seq_one_letter_code
_entity_poly.pdbx_strand_id
1 'polypeptide(L)'
;SRRQRQMCIRDRIIAALDEMELMNVTLCPETMGKINQLGDLDEVIALCNVDERIWPTIDFGHLHCRGLGSIKSKQDYADILDRLENGIGTERAKTMHVHFSRIEYTKGGEKMHHTFADTQYGPEFMPLAELVAERDYSPVFICESKGTMAEDAKAMKDMYFSAAKALLK
;
A
#
# COMPACT_ATOMS: atom_id res chain seq x y z
N SER A 1 -14.17 17.98 9.49
CA SER A 1 -12.87 17.46 9.93
C SER A 1 -12.52 16.15 9.21
N ARG A 2 -11.25 15.71 9.24
CA ARG A 2 -10.81 14.39 8.70
C ARG A 2 -11.65 13.25 9.33
N ARG A 3 -11.83 13.28 10.64
CA ARG A 3 -12.63 12.31 11.37
C ARG A 3 -14.10 12.25 10.90
N GLN A 4 -14.71 13.39 10.58
CA GLN A 4 -16.07 13.42 10.03
C GLN A 4 -16.15 12.81 8.64
N ARG A 5 -15.13 13.03 7.76
CA ARG A 5 -15.07 12.38 6.44
C ARG A 5 -14.92 10.86 6.55
N GLN A 6 -14.09 10.40 7.47
CA GLN A 6 -13.91 8.99 7.77
C GLN A 6 -15.22 8.31 8.22
N MET A 7 -15.96 8.95 9.12
CA MET A 7 -17.27 8.47 9.58
C MET A 7 -18.32 8.47 8.46
N CYS A 8 -18.34 9.50 7.60
CA CYS A 8 -19.27 9.56 6.46
C CYS A 8 -18.99 8.48 5.40
N ILE A 9 -17.73 8.20 5.10
CA ILE A 9 -17.34 7.11 4.19
C ILE A 9 -17.81 5.79 4.77
N ARG A 10 -17.49 5.53 6.03
CA ARG A 10 -17.94 4.38 6.79
C ARG A 10 -19.45 4.13 6.66
N ASP A 11 -20.25 5.09 7.14
CA ASP A 11 -21.69 4.88 7.32
C ASP A 11 -22.45 4.83 5.99
N ARG A 12 -21.96 5.52 4.94
CA ARG A 12 -22.64 5.58 3.64
C ARG A 12 -22.29 4.45 2.70
N ILE A 13 -21.00 4.07 2.61
CA ILE A 13 -20.59 3.04 1.66
C ILE A 13 -21.07 1.67 2.10
N ILE A 14 -20.91 1.33 3.38
CA ILE A 14 -21.38 0.06 3.91
C ILE A 14 -22.91 -0.04 3.82
N ALA A 15 -23.65 1.01 4.21
CA ALA A 15 -25.10 1.05 4.08
C ALA A 15 -25.55 0.88 2.61
N ALA A 16 -24.86 1.52 1.66
CA ALA A 16 -25.18 1.37 0.25
C ALA A 16 -24.92 -0.07 -0.27
N LEU A 17 -23.84 -0.72 0.16
CA LEU A 17 -23.57 -2.11 -0.19
C LEU A 17 -24.64 -3.06 0.37
N ASP A 18 -25.08 -2.81 1.61
CA ASP A 18 -26.13 -3.60 2.26
C ASP A 18 -27.49 -3.40 1.57
N GLU A 19 -27.87 -2.14 1.26
CA GLU A 19 -29.09 -1.84 0.51
C GLU A 19 -29.11 -2.45 -0.90
N MET A 20 -27.93 -2.58 -1.54
CA MET A 20 -27.79 -3.17 -2.87
C MET A 20 -27.59 -4.70 -2.83
N GLU A 21 -27.61 -5.31 -1.65
CA GLU A 21 -27.34 -6.75 -1.43
C GLU A 21 -25.96 -7.20 -1.97
N LEU A 22 -24.97 -6.30 -2.01
CA LEU A 22 -23.62 -6.55 -2.53
C LEU A 22 -22.70 -7.10 -1.43
N MET A 23 -23.03 -8.26 -0.91
CA MET A 23 -22.31 -8.89 0.22
C MET A 23 -20.90 -9.40 -0.17
N ASN A 24 -20.66 -9.65 -1.47
CA ASN A 24 -19.39 -10.22 -1.97
C ASN A 24 -18.44 -9.17 -2.54
N VAL A 25 -18.70 -7.88 -2.31
CA VAL A 25 -17.83 -6.79 -2.77
C VAL A 25 -16.82 -6.45 -1.68
N THR A 26 -15.54 -6.51 -2.01
CA THR A 26 -14.44 -6.04 -1.16
C THR A 26 -14.12 -4.58 -1.50
N LEU A 27 -14.13 -3.72 -0.49
CA LEU A 27 -13.70 -2.33 -0.61
C LEU A 27 -12.23 -2.20 -0.20
N CYS A 28 -11.44 -1.54 -1.03
CA CYS A 28 -10.01 -1.41 -0.80
C CYS A 28 -9.60 0.07 -0.71
N PRO A 29 -9.77 0.73 0.46
CA PRO A 29 -9.29 2.09 0.66
C PRO A 29 -7.77 2.14 0.54
N GLU A 30 -7.29 3.15 -0.18
CA GLU A 30 -5.88 3.32 -0.49
C GLU A 30 -5.19 4.35 0.41
N THR A 31 -3.92 4.07 0.73
CA THR A 31 -3.06 5.09 1.34
C THR A 31 -2.69 6.16 0.32
N MET A 32 -2.85 7.44 0.68
CA MET A 32 -2.72 8.59 -0.22
C MET A 32 -1.44 9.37 0.03
N GLY A 33 -0.78 9.79 -1.06
CA GLY A 33 0.51 10.49 -1.02
C GLY A 33 0.45 11.96 -0.60
N LYS A 34 -0.67 12.66 -0.83
CA LYS A 34 -0.83 14.07 -0.46
C LYS A 34 -1.17 14.24 1.02
N ILE A 35 -0.42 15.07 1.73
CA ILE A 35 -0.55 15.27 3.19
C ILE A 35 -1.97 15.71 3.60
N ASN A 36 -2.64 16.50 2.75
CA ASN A 36 -3.96 17.03 3.05
C ASN A 36 -5.13 16.08 2.71
N GLN A 37 -4.86 14.96 2.03
CA GLN A 37 -5.88 13.95 1.74
C GLN A 37 -6.04 12.97 2.90
N LEU A 38 -7.25 12.44 3.07
CA LEU A 38 -7.51 11.27 3.91
C LEU A 38 -6.79 10.07 3.30
N GLY A 39 -6.15 9.24 4.12
CA GLY A 39 -5.46 8.05 3.67
C GLY A 39 -4.01 7.95 4.17
N ASP A 40 -3.71 8.41 5.40
CA ASP A 40 -2.51 7.92 6.06
C ASP A 40 -2.71 6.46 6.52
N LEU A 41 -1.64 5.81 6.95
CA LEU A 41 -1.69 4.39 7.32
C LEU A 41 -2.70 4.12 8.45
N ASP A 42 -2.75 4.97 9.47
CA ASP A 42 -3.68 4.79 10.59
C ASP A 42 -5.14 5.02 10.17
N GLU A 43 -5.37 5.96 9.27
CA GLU A 43 -6.70 6.22 8.71
C GLU A 43 -7.21 5.04 7.87
N VAL A 44 -6.34 4.39 7.07
CA VAL A 44 -6.70 3.19 6.30
C VAL A 44 -6.93 1.99 7.23
N ILE A 45 -6.07 1.77 8.23
CA ILE A 45 -6.27 0.75 9.26
C ILE A 45 -7.62 0.96 9.97
N ALA A 46 -7.93 2.19 10.35
CA ALA A 46 -9.20 2.50 11.00
C ALA A 46 -10.43 2.25 10.10
N LEU A 47 -10.31 2.48 8.80
CA LEU A 47 -11.36 2.14 7.82
C LEU A 47 -11.54 0.63 7.71
N CYS A 48 -10.45 -0.15 7.64
CA CYS A 48 -10.51 -1.61 7.57
C CYS A 48 -11.15 -2.26 8.81
N ASN A 49 -11.13 -1.58 9.95
CA ASN A 49 -11.75 -2.06 11.19
C ASN A 49 -13.24 -1.74 11.31
N VAL A 50 -13.83 -1.14 10.29
CA VAL A 50 -15.26 -0.80 10.27
C VAL A 50 -16.11 -2.00 9.85
N ASP A 51 -15.64 -2.75 8.84
CA ASP A 51 -16.35 -3.88 8.27
C ASP A 51 -15.33 -4.88 7.71
N GLU A 52 -15.63 -6.17 7.78
CA GLU A 52 -14.74 -7.24 7.31
C GLU A 52 -14.53 -7.23 5.78
N ARG A 53 -15.44 -6.62 5.03
CA ARG A 53 -15.35 -6.42 3.57
C ARG A 53 -14.37 -5.32 3.18
N ILE A 54 -13.78 -4.60 4.15
CA ILE A 54 -12.83 -3.54 3.87
C ILE A 54 -11.40 -4.07 4.06
N TRP A 55 -10.64 -4.11 2.96
CA TRP A 55 -9.26 -4.57 2.91
C TRP A 55 -8.34 -3.42 2.49
N PRO A 56 -7.11 -3.33 2.99
CA PRO A 56 -6.27 -2.20 2.65
C PRO A 56 -5.71 -2.30 1.23
N THR A 57 -5.60 -1.16 0.56
CA THR A 57 -4.65 -0.93 -0.51
C THR A 57 -3.51 -0.08 0.03
N ILE A 58 -2.32 -0.65 0.07
CA ILE A 58 -1.13 0.04 0.56
C ILE A 58 -0.27 0.45 -0.63
N ASP A 59 -0.22 1.75 -0.91
CA ASP A 59 0.75 2.33 -1.83
C ASP A 59 1.98 2.79 -1.03
N PHE A 60 3.08 2.07 -1.23
CA PHE A 60 4.34 2.38 -0.54
C PHE A 60 5.02 3.64 -1.09
N GLY A 61 4.80 3.96 -2.36
CA GLY A 61 5.22 5.24 -2.92
C GLY A 61 4.51 6.40 -2.25
N HIS A 62 3.17 6.30 -2.08
CA HIS A 62 2.37 7.29 -1.37
C HIS A 62 2.81 7.45 0.09
N LEU A 63 3.04 6.37 0.83
CA LEU A 63 3.54 6.45 2.20
C LEU A 63 4.92 7.09 2.27
N HIS A 64 5.82 6.75 1.33
CA HIS A 64 7.15 7.34 1.22
C HIS A 64 7.08 8.86 1.03
N CYS A 65 6.30 9.31 0.05
CA CYS A 65 6.23 10.74 -0.25
C CYS A 65 5.42 11.54 0.79
N ARG A 66 4.38 10.95 1.38
CA ARG A 66 3.64 11.56 2.49
C ARG A 66 4.51 11.78 3.72
N GLY A 67 5.42 10.85 4.00
CA GLY A 67 6.44 10.96 5.03
C GLY A 67 7.70 11.72 4.60
N LEU A 68 7.65 12.45 3.47
CA LEU A 68 8.74 13.26 2.93
C LEU A 68 10.05 12.45 2.76
N GLY A 69 9.93 11.25 2.20
CA GLY A 69 11.04 10.35 2.00
C GLY A 69 11.30 9.40 3.18
N SER A 70 10.24 8.98 3.88
CA SER A 70 10.36 8.20 5.12
C SER A 70 10.82 6.77 4.93
N ILE A 71 10.54 6.12 3.78
CA ILE A 71 10.93 4.72 3.53
C ILE A 71 12.31 4.69 2.89
N LYS A 72 13.35 4.34 3.67
CA LYS A 72 14.76 4.35 3.27
C LYS A 72 15.45 3.00 3.48
N SER A 73 14.87 2.14 4.28
CA SER A 73 15.48 0.87 4.69
C SER A 73 14.42 -0.24 4.72
N LYS A 74 14.89 -1.48 4.81
CA LYS A 74 14.03 -2.65 5.03
C LYS A 74 13.22 -2.55 6.32
N GLN A 75 13.80 -1.95 7.37
CA GLN A 75 13.12 -1.76 8.65
C GLN A 75 11.92 -0.82 8.52
N ASP A 76 11.99 0.24 7.71
CA ASP A 76 10.85 1.14 7.51
C ASP A 76 9.65 0.41 6.89
N TYR A 77 9.90 -0.52 5.96
CA TYR A 77 8.86 -1.40 5.43
C TYR A 77 8.34 -2.37 6.48
N ALA A 78 9.25 -2.99 7.27
CA ALA A 78 8.86 -3.91 8.34
C ALA A 78 7.94 -3.23 9.35
N ASP A 79 8.24 -2.00 9.76
CA ASP A 79 7.43 -1.22 10.70
C ASP A 79 6.01 -0.95 10.15
N ILE A 80 5.88 -0.70 8.84
CA ILE A 80 4.59 -0.53 8.17
C ILE A 80 3.80 -1.85 8.20
N LEU A 81 4.44 -2.97 7.84
CA LEU A 81 3.81 -4.29 7.84
C LEU A 81 3.39 -4.72 9.25
N ASP A 82 4.23 -4.47 10.26
CA ASP A 82 3.91 -4.75 11.67
C ASP A 82 2.70 -3.95 12.15
N ARG A 83 2.60 -2.67 11.75
CA ARG A 83 1.43 -1.84 12.07
C ARG A 83 0.17 -2.37 11.42
N LEU A 84 0.25 -2.85 10.17
CA LEU A 84 -0.87 -3.47 9.47
C LEU A 84 -1.31 -4.76 10.16
N GLU A 85 -0.38 -5.69 10.43
CA GLU A 85 -0.69 -6.94 11.12
C GLU A 85 -1.34 -6.70 12.49
N ASN A 86 -0.79 -5.78 13.26
CA ASN A 86 -1.34 -5.42 14.58
C ASN A 86 -2.70 -4.71 14.50
N GLY A 87 -2.94 -3.95 13.41
CA GLY A 87 -4.13 -3.13 13.27
C GLY A 87 -5.33 -3.85 12.65
N ILE A 88 -5.11 -4.76 11.68
CA ILE A 88 -6.17 -5.43 10.90
C ILE A 88 -6.09 -6.96 10.92
N GLY A 89 -5.09 -7.51 11.60
CA GLY A 89 -4.82 -8.96 11.65
C GLY A 89 -3.95 -9.45 10.48
N THR A 90 -3.23 -10.52 10.75
CA THR A 90 -2.21 -11.09 9.84
C THR A 90 -2.80 -11.52 8.49
N GLU A 91 -4.00 -12.09 8.47
CA GLU A 91 -4.62 -12.60 7.24
C GLU A 91 -4.85 -11.48 6.22
N ARG A 92 -5.50 -10.39 6.62
CA ARG A 92 -5.74 -9.24 5.74
C ARG A 92 -4.46 -8.49 5.37
N ALA A 93 -3.49 -8.43 6.28
CA ALA A 93 -2.19 -7.83 6.00
C ALA A 93 -1.41 -8.63 4.96
N LYS A 94 -1.40 -9.97 5.06
CA LYS A 94 -0.67 -10.85 4.13
C LYS A 94 -1.22 -10.86 2.71
N THR A 95 -2.52 -10.66 2.54
CA THR A 95 -3.22 -10.77 1.26
C THR A 95 -3.75 -9.44 0.73
N MET A 96 -3.24 -8.32 1.25
CA MET A 96 -3.64 -6.97 0.88
C MET A 96 -3.38 -6.64 -0.59
N HIS A 97 -4.02 -5.58 -1.09
CA HIS A 97 -3.60 -4.91 -2.32
C HIS A 97 -2.40 -4.01 -2.05
N VAL A 98 -1.46 -4.01 -2.98
CA VAL A 98 -0.26 -3.15 -2.92
C VAL A 98 -0.11 -2.40 -4.23
N HIS A 99 -0.04 -1.09 -4.16
CA HIS A 99 0.43 -0.26 -5.26
C HIS A 99 1.89 0.11 -5.04
N PHE A 100 2.64 0.19 -6.13
CA PHE A 100 4.05 0.54 -6.05
C PHE A 100 4.54 1.28 -7.29
N SER A 101 5.26 2.37 -7.06
CA SER A 101 6.11 3.05 -8.02
C SER A 101 7.18 3.86 -7.29
N ARG A 102 8.16 4.37 -8.00
CA ARG A 102 8.98 5.48 -7.50
C ARG A 102 8.17 6.76 -7.57
N ILE A 103 8.33 7.66 -6.58
CA ILE A 103 7.55 8.89 -6.51
C ILE A 103 8.44 10.11 -6.27
N GLU A 104 8.20 11.17 -7.05
CA GLU A 104 8.66 12.51 -6.75
C GLU A 104 7.68 13.19 -5.79
N TYR A 105 8.20 13.90 -4.79
CA TYR A 105 7.39 14.59 -3.80
C TYR A 105 7.89 16.00 -3.52
N THR A 106 7.01 16.81 -2.95
CA THR A 106 7.27 18.17 -2.44
C THR A 106 6.88 18.23 -0.96
N LYS A 107 6.97 19.42 -0.35
CA LYS A 107 6.47 19.64 1.02
C LYS A 107 4.98 19.33 1.21
N GLY A 108 4.21 19.24 0.12
CA GLY A 108 2.79 18.84 0.12
C GLY A 108 2.56 17.34 -0.02
N GLY A 109 3.62 16.55 -0.10
CA GLY A 109 3.59 15.12 -0.41
C GLY A 109 3.74 14.85 -1.90
N GLU A 110 3.04 13.87 -2.41
CA GLU A 110 3.08 13.38 -3.78
C GLU A 110 3.02 14.48 -4.84
N LYS A 111 3.91 14.38 -5.83
CA LYS A 111 3.93 15.21 -7.03
C LYS A 111 3.69 14.41 -8.30
N MET A 112 4.43 13.31 -8.51
CA MET A 112 4.34 12.52 -9.73
C MET A 112 4.93 11.12 -9.53
N HIS A 113 4.30 10.12 -10.15
CA HIS A 113 4.84 8.76 -10.28
C HIS A 113 5.97 8.72 -11.30
N HIS A 114 6.99 7.94 -11.02
CA HIS A 114 8.17 7.73 -11.84
C HIS A 114 8.40 6.24 -12.13
N THR A 115 9.30 5.97 -13.05
CA THR A 115 9.69 4.60 -13.44
C THR A 115 10.82 4.06 -12.57
N PHE A 116 11.08 2.76 -12.63
CA PHE A 116 12.22 2.16 -11.92
C PHE A 116 13.59 2.64 -12.46
N ALA A 117 13.63 3.16 -13.69
CA ALA A 117 14.83 3.77 -14.26
C ALA A 117 15.18 5.14 -13.64
N ASP A 118 14.20 5.82 -13.02
CA ASP A 118 14.38 7.13 -12.39
C ASP A 118 14.98 7.00 -10.98
N THR A 119 16.21 6.51 -10.88
CA THR A 119 16.87 6.09 -9.63
C THR A 119 17.10 7.20 -8.61
N GLN A 120 16.91 8.48 -8.99
CA GLN A 120 16.95 9.62 -8.08
C GLN A 120 15.72 9.70 -7.16
N TYR A 121 14.68 8.94 -7.47
CA TYR A 121 13.45 8.87 -6.65
C TYR A 121 13.35 7.52 -5.95
N GLY A 122 12.60 7.47 -4.86
CA GLY A 122 12.29 6.27 -4.10
C GLY A 122 10.79 6.00 -4.03
N PRO A 123 10.40 5.00 -3.26
CA PRO A 123 11.23 4.05 -2.52
C PRO A 123 11.80 2.93 -3.39
N GLU A 124 12.74 2.13 -2.86
CA GLU A 124 13.28 0.94 -3.53
C GLU A 124 12.39 -0.28 -3.28
N PHE A 125 12.14 -1.10 -4.31
CA PHE A 125 11.25 -2.26 -4.18
C PHE A 125 11.92 -3.50 -3.56
N MET A 126 13.22 -3.72 -3.77
CA MET A 126 13.91 -4.94 -3.32
C MET A 126 13.73 -5.22 -1.81
N PRO A 127 13.87 -4.24 -0.88
CA PRO A 127 13.68 -4.51 0.55
C PRO A 127 12.26 -4.98 0.90
N LEU A 128 11.24 -4.48 0.16
CA LEU A 128 9.87 -4.96 0.30
C LEU A 128 9.70 -6.38 -0.24
N ALA A 129 10.29 -6.68 -1.39
CA ALA A 129 10.26 -8.02 -1.98
C ALA A 129 10.87 -9.08 -1.04
N GLU A 130 11.98 -8.73 -0.36
CA GLU A 130 12.59 -9.60 0.65
C GLU A 130 11.63 -9.87 1.83
N LEU A 131 11.00 -8.83 2.38
CA LEU A 131 10.07 -8.98 3.50
C LEU A 131 8.83 -9.79 3.11
N VAL A 132 8.29 -9.58 1.91
CA VAL A 132 7.16 -10.35 1.38
C VAL A 132 7.50 -11.84 1.31
N ALA A 133 8.71 -12.18 0.84
CA ALA A 133 9.19 -13.56 0.79
C ALA A 133 9.46 -14.13 2.19
N GLU A 134 10.15 -13.39 3.07
CA GLU A 134 10.50 -13.81 4.43
C GLU A 134 9.29 -14.06 5.34
N ARG A 135 8.24 -13.24 5.19
CA ARG A 135 7.03 -13.32 6.01
C ARG A 135 5.92 -14.17 5.41
N ASP A 136 6.19 -14.79 4.25
CA ASP A 136 5.20 -15.57 3.50
C ASP A 136 3.92 -14.78 3.23
N TYR A 137 4.09 -13.58 2.67
CA TYR A 137 2.99 -12.74 2.21
C TYR A 137 2.61 -13.09 0.77
N SER A 138 1.35 -12.93 0.43
CA SER A 138 0.82 -13.16 -0.92
C SER A 138 -0.06 -11.99 -1.41
N PRO A 139 0.45 -10.75 -1.38
CA PRO A 139 -0.31 -9.59 -1.81
C PRO A 139 -0.49 -9.55 -3.33
N VAL A 140 -1.50 -8.81 -3.78
CA VAL A 140 -1.64 -8.44 -5.19
C VAL A 140 -0.89 -7.14 -5.43
N PHE A 141 0.16 -7.17 -6.25
CA PHE A 141 0.92 -5.97 -6.62
C PHE A 141 0.40 -5.35 -7.92
N ILE A 142 0.16 -4.05 -7.90
CA ILE A 142 -0.14 -3.22 -9.06
C ILE A 142 0.98 -2.18 -9.20
N CYS A 143 1.60 -2.14 -10.37
CA CYS A 143 2.64 -1.17 -10.68
C CYS A 143 2.01 0.10 -11.24
N GLU A 144 2.35 1.26 -10.66
CA GLU A 144 1.85 2.58 -11.09
C GLU A 144 2.94 3.47 -11.72
N SER A 145 4.02 2.85 -12.23
CA SER A 145 5.08 3.56 -12.93
C SER A 145 4.56 4.29 -14.17
N LYS A 146 4.98 5.53 -14.35
CA LYS A 146 4.50 6.36 -15.45
C LYS A 146 4.99 5.86 -16.82
N GLY A 147 4.14 5.14 -17.54
CA GLY A 147 4.38 4.69 -18.92
C GLY A 147 5.11 3.35 -19.05
N THR A 148 5.68 2.80 -17.98
CA THR A 148 6.42 1.50 -17.98
C THR A 148 5.82 0.50 -17.02
N MET A 149 4.48 0.54 -16.81
CA MET A 149 3.80 -0.31 -15.83
C MET A 149 4.10 -1.80 -16.02
N ALA A 150 4.08 -2.29 -17.26
CA ALA A 150 4.28 -3.71 -17.54
C ALA A 150 5.73 -4.16 -17.32
N GLU A 151 6.70 -3.35 -17.77
CA GLU A 151 8.14 -3.61 -17.62
C GLU A 151 8.55 -3.56 -16.15
N ASP A 152 8.08 -2.55 -15.41
CA ASP A 152 8.40 -2.38 -13.99
C ASP A 152 7.68 -3.42 -13.13
N ALA A 153 6.44 -3.82 -13.47
CA ALA A 153 5.77 -4.95 -12.83
C ALA A 153 6.53 -6.28 -13.04
N LYS A 154 7.09 -6.46 -14.25
CA LYS A 154 7.98 -7.62 -14.49
C LYS A 154 9.25 -7.53 -13.63
N ALA A 155 9.86 -6.36 -13.51
CA ALA A 155 11.03 -6.17 -12.66
C ALA A 155 10.70 -6.46 -11.18
N MET A 156 9.55 -6.01 -10.66
CA MET A 156 9.08 -6.36 -9.32
C MET A 156 8.96 -7.87 -9.12
N LYS A 157 8.37 -8.57 -10.09
CA LYS A 157 8.25 -10.03 -10.07
C LYS A 157 9.61 -10.72 -10.04
N ASP A 158 10.56 -10.28 -10.87
CA ASP A 158 11.90 -10.84 -10.94
C ASP A 158 12.66 -10.61 -9.60
N MET A 159 12.52 -9.44 -8.98
CA MET A 159 13.06 -9.12 -7.65
C MET A 159 12.49 -10.03 -6.56
N TYR A 160 11.17 -10.24 -6.53
CA TYR A 160 10.54 -11.16 -5.59
C TYR A 160 11.05 -12.59 -5.72
N PHE A 161 11.14 -13.14 -6.94
CA PHE A 161 11.66 -14.49 -7.13
C PHE A 161 13.14 -14.61 -6.78
N SER A 162 13.92 -13.54 -6.98
CA SER A 162 15.32 -13.50 -6.53
C SER A 162 15.42 -13.57 -5.01
N ALA A 163 14.59 -12.79 -4.31
CA ALA A 163 14.51 -12.78 -2.84
C ALA A 163 14.06 -14.15 -2.30
N ALA A 164 12.98 -14.71 -2.83
CA ALA A 164 12.44 -16.01 -2.41
C ALA A 164 13.46 -17.15 -2.63
N LYS A 165 14.21 -17.12 -3.75
CA LYS A 165 15.28 -18.10 -4.02
C LYS A 165 16.44 -17.99 -3.04
N ALA A 166 16.74 -16.81 -2.53
CA ALA A 166 17.80 -16.60 -1.56
C ALA A 166 17.48 -17.24 -0.20
N LEU A 167 16.21 -17.36 0.17
CA LEU A 167 15.75 -17.99 1.41
C LEU A 167 15.86 -19.53 1.40
N LEU A 168 16.02 -20.14 0.22
CA LEU A 168 16.12 -21.60 0.06
C LEU A 168 17.58 -22.11 0.13
N LYS A 169 18.55 -21.21 0.31
CA LYS A 169 19.98 -21.55 0.42
C LYS A 169 20.45 -21.51 1.85
#